data_ea99fc732ab49ed397bdb97513ffdf63
#
_entry.id   ea99fc732ab49ed397bdb97513ffdf63
#
_cell.length_a   1.000
_cell.length_b   1.000
_cell.length_c   1.000
_cell.angle_alpha   90.00
_cell.angle_beta   90.00
_cell.angle_gamma   90.00
#
_symmetry.space_group_name_H-M   'P 1'
#
loop_
_entity.id
_entity.type
_entity.pdbx_description
1 polymer ?
#
loop_
_entity_poly.entity_id
_entity_poly.type
_entity_poly.pdbx_seq_one_letter_code
_entity_poly.pdbx_strand_id
1 'polypeptide(L)'
;PMYRRQRQMCIRDSPNTINPLSSVDLVIDHSVQVDKFASANSLKENVDIEFNRNSERYSFLKWGQQAFNNFRIVPPGTGICHQVNLEYLSKVVWSEKYKDEDYIFPDTLVGTDSHTTMVNGLSVLGWGVGGIEAEAGMLGQPISMLIPEVIGFQLTNKLPEGTTAT
;
A
#
# COMPACT_ATOMS: atom_id res chain seq x y z
N PRO A 1 17.27 16.48 24.91
CA PRO A 1 18.16 16.99 23.86
C PRO A 1 18.00 16.28 22.53
N MET A 2 17.73 14.95 22.50
CA MET A 2 17.48 14.18 21.25
C MET A 2 16.22 14.64 20.50
N TYR A 3 15.13 14.91 21.20
CA TYR A 3 13.87 15.36 20.59
C TYR A 3 13.96 16.72 19.86
N ARG A 4 14.83 17.61 20.29
CA ARG A 4 15.05 18.89 19.59
C ARG A 4 15.83 18.73 18.29
N ARG A 5 16.75 17.77 18.19
CA ARG A 5 17.50 17.47 16.97
C ARG A 5 16.61 16.86 15.90
N GLN A 6 15.77 15.89 16.25
CA GLN A 6 14.81 15.29 15.32
C GLN A 6 13.81 16.32 14.78
N ARG A 7 13.24 17.17 15.64
CA ARG A 7 12.34 18.25 15.20
C ARG A 7 13.04 19.29 14.31
N GLN A 8 14.31 19.60 14.55
CA GLN A 8 15.06 20.51 13.69
C GLN A 8 15.43 19.89 12.34
N MET A 9 15.69 18.60 12.26
CA MET A 9 15.90 17.89 10.99
C MET A 9 14.61 17.93 10.14
N CYS A 10 13.47 17.57 10.68
CA CYS A 10 12.19 17.58 9.95
C CYS A 10 11.74 18.96 9.45
N ILE A 11 12.18 20.05 10.08
CA ILE A 11 11.79 21.41 9.71
C ILE A 11 12.78 22.04 8.73
N ARG A 12 14.05 21.64 8.73
CA ARG A 12 15.12 22.27 7.94
C ARG A 12 15.52 21.46 6.70
N ASP A 13 15.31 20.16 6.70
CA ASP A 13 15.70 19.31 5.60
C ASP A 13 14.60 19.28 4.52
N SER A 14 15.02 19.32 3.28
CA SER A 14 14.11 19.15 2.15
C SER A 14 13.49 17.76 2.20
N PRO A 15 12.16 17.60 1.96
CA PRO A 15 11.53 16.30 1.82
C PRO A 15 12.25 15.36 0.85
N ASN A 16 12.92 15.92 -0.15
CA ASN A 16 13.73 15.17 -1.14
C ASN A 16 14.86 14.35 -0.51
N THR A 17 15.36 14.77 0.67
CA THR A 17 16.45 14.05 1.37
C THR A 17 15.99 12.70 1.93
N ILE A 18 14.70 12.57 2.23
CA ILE A 18 14.08 11.36 2.80
C ILE A 18 13.00 10.80 1.88
N ASN A 19 13.03 11.18 0.59
CA ASN A 19 12.09 10.63 -0.38
C ASN A 19 12.26 9.11 -0.48
N PRO A 20 11.18 8.32 -0.47
CA PRO A 20 11.27 6.88 -0.63
C PRO A 20 12.03 6.49 -1.90
N LEU A 21 12.91 5.51 -1.81
CA LEU A 21 13.69 4.99 -2.95
C LEU A 21 12.88 4.01 -3.80
N SER A 22 11.84 3.41 -3.23
CA SER A 22 10.87 2.57 -3.91
C SER A 22 9.49 3.23 -3.94
N SER A 23 8.61 2.77 -4.82
CA SER A 23 7.21 3.21 -4.83
C SER A 23 6.50 2.78 -3.56
N VAL A 24 5.79 3.71 -2.93
CA VAL A 24 5.05 3.49 -1.68
C VAL A 24 3.59 3.87 -1.88
N ASP A 25 2.70 2.94 -1.61
CA ASP A 25 1.26 3.15 -1.60
C ASP A 25 0.72 3.04 -0.18
N LEU A 26 0.09 4.11 0.30
CA LEU A 26 -0.68 4.09 1.54
C LEU A 26 -2.17 3.97 1.21
N VAL A 27 -2.76 2.83 1.55
CA VAL A 27 -4.17 2.55 1.28
C VAL A 27 -4.99 2.66 2.56
N ILE A 28 -6.06 3.46 2.51
CA ILE A 28 -6.94 3.72 3.65
C ILE A 28 -8.27 2.99 3.42
N ASP A 29 -8.24 1.68 3.51
CA ASP A 29 -9.42 0.84 3.23
C ASP A 29 -10.13 0.36 4.50
N HIS A 30 -9.40 0.03 5.57
CA HIS A 30 -9.95 -0.47 6.83
C HIS A 30 -10.25 0.62 7.86
N SER A 31 -10.01 1.90 7.54
CA SER A 31 -10.16 3.01 8.49
C SER A 31 -11.58 3.56 8.55
N VAL A 32 -12.40 3.33 7.53
CA VAL A 32 -13.77 3.85 7.47
C VAL A 32 -14.67 3.06 8.37
N GLN A 33 -15.21 3.71 9.42
CA GLN A 33 -16.20 3.12 10.32
C GLN A 33 -17.59 3.22 9.72
N VAL A 34 -18.42 2.21 9.98
CA VAL A 34 -19.82 2.20 9.54
C VAL A 34 -20.69 2.87 10.60
N ASP A 35 -20.86 4.18 10.50
CA ASP A 35 -21.77 4.95 11.35
C ASP A 35 -23.19 4.97 10.79
N LYS A 36 -23.33 4.89 9.47
CA LYS A 36 -24.59 4.86 8.74
C LYS A 36 -24.71 3.58 7.92
N PHE A 37 -25.90 3.02 7.85
CA PHE A 37 -26.16 1.75 7.15
C PHE A 37 -27.58 1.73 6.57
N ALA A 38 -27.86 0.71 5.75
CA ALA A 38 -29.17 0.42 5.18
C ALA A 38 -29.82 1.55 4.34
N SER A 39 -29.01 2.44 3.76
CA SER A 39 -29.50 3.44 2.80
C SER A 39 -28.54 3.58 1.61
N ALA A 40 -29.05 4.06 0.47
CA ALA A 40 -28.24 4.30 -0.72
C ALA A 40 -27.13 5.35 -0.49
N ASN A 41 -27.30 6.23 0.47
CA ASN A 41 -26.35 7.31 0.79
C ASN A 41 -25.33 6.93 1.87
N SER A 42 -25.49 5.79 2.55
CA SER A 42 -24.68 5.41 3.71
C SER A 42 -23.18 5.42 3.41
N LEU A 43 -22.76 4.96 2.24
CA LEU A 43 -21.34 4.98 1.86
C LEU A 43 -20.78 6.40 1.85
N LYS A 44 -21.47 7.32 1.17
CA LYS A 44 -21.04 8.71 1.08
C LYS A 44 -21.02 9.38 2.45
N GLU A 45 -22.06 9.17 3.26
CA GLU A 45 -22.16 9.73 4.61
C GLU A 45 -21.01 9.23 5.51
N ASN A 46 -20.67 7.93 5.45
CA ASN A 46 -19.56 7.37 6.21
C ASN A 46 -18.21 7.95 5.78
N VAL A 47 -17.99 8.15 4.49
CA VAL A 47 -16.75 8.78 3.97
C VAL A 47 -16.68 10.25 4.42
N ASP A 48 -17.78 10.99 4.37
CA ASP A 48 -17.83 12.39 4.83
C ASP A 48 -17.53 12.48 6.35
N ILE A 49 -18.10 11.56 7.14
CA ILE A 49 -17.83 11.47 8.59
C ILE A 49 -16.36 11.14 8.84
N GLU A 50 -15.78 10.22 8.09
CA GLU A 50 -14.35 9.84 8.20
C GLU A 50 -13.45 11.04 7.94
N PHE A 51 -13.67 11.79 6.87
CA PHE A 51 -12.89 12.99 6.55
C PHE A 51 -13.02 14.08 7.62
N ASN A 52 -14.22 14.29 8.15
CA ASN A 52 -14.44 15.26 9.22
C ASN A 52 -13.77 14.85 10.53
N ARG A 53 -13.90 13.57 10.90
CA ARG A 53 -13.32 13.00 12.14
C ARG A 53 -11.80 13.03 12.12
N ASN A 54 -11.18 12.79 10.99
CA ASN A 54 -9.73 12.65 10.82
C ASN A 54 -9.13 13.74 9.91
N SER A 55 -9.69 14.95 9.92
CA SER A 55 -9.29 16.04 9.01
C SER A 55 -7.80 16.40 9.11
N GLU A 56 -7.23 16.41 10.32
CA GLU A 56 -5.81 16.69 10.54
C GLU A 56 -4.92 15.61 9.90
N ARG A 57 -5.28 14.34 10.08
CA ARG A 57 -4.59 13.20 9.45
C ARG A 57 -4.58 13.33 7.93
N TYR A 58 -5.72 13.61 7.32
CA TYR A 58 -5.82 13.75 5.86
C TYR A 58 -5.10 14.98 5.33
N SER A 59 -5.07 16.07 6.07
CA SER A 59 -4.26 17.23 5.73
C SER A 59 -2.76 16.90 5.71
N PHE A 60 -2.29 16.16 6.71
CA PHE A 60 -0.92 15.68 6.77
C PHE A 60 -0.58 14.72 5.62
N LEU A 61 -1.45 13.76 5.34
CA LEU A 61 -1.26 12.81 4.24
C LEU A 61 -1.23 13.51 2.87
N LYS A 62 -2.11 14.49 2.66
CA LYS A 62 -2.11 15.29 1.43
C LYS A 62 -0.80 16.07 1.26
N TRP A 63 -0.27 16.62 2.34
CA TRP A 63 1.05 17.23 2.32
C TRP A 63 2.14 16.21 1.95
N GLY A 64 2.13 15.02 2.52
CA GLY A 64 3.08 13.96 2.22
C GLY A 64 3.08 13.57 0.75
N GLN A 65 1.90 13.40 0.16
CA GLN A 65 1.75 13.09 -1.26
C GLN A 65 2.31 14.18 -2.19
N GLN A 66 2.29 15.43 -1.75
CA GLN A 66 2.86 16.55 -2.50
C GLN A 66 4.37 16.71 -2.26
N ALA A 67 4.85 16.31 -1.08
CA ALA A 67 6.24 16.47 -0.68
C ALA A 67 7.16 15.35 -1.18
N PHE A 68 6.61 14.14 -1.41
CA PHE A 68 7.36 12.95 -1.83
C PHE A 68 6.98 12.52 -3.24
N ASN A 69 7.96 12.21 -4.07
CA ASN A 69 7.74 11.81 -5.46
C ASN A 69 7.23 10.37 -5.60
N ASN A 70 7.69 9.46 -4.72
CA ASN A 70 7.39 8.03 -4.76
C ASN A 70 6.34 7.62 -3.74
N PHE A 71 5.46 8.54 -3.35
CA PHE A 71 4.43 8.29 -2.36
C PHE A 71 3.05 8.59 -2.91
N ARG A 72 2.18 7.59 -2.91
CA ARG A 72 0.80 7.69 -3.36
C ARG A 72 -0.16 7.32 -2.23
N ILE A 73 -1.28 8.02 -2.15
CA ILE A 73 -2.34 7.75 -1.18
C ILE A 73 -3.60 7.33 -1.92
N VAL A 74 -4.15 6.20 -1.52
CA VAL A 74 -5.47 5.74 -1.95
C VAL A 74 -6.47 6.14 -0.87
N PRO A 75 -7.41 7.06 -1.19
CA PRO A 75 -8.31 7.63 -0.20
C PRO A 75 -9.35 6.62 0.30
N PRO A 76 -10.01 6.91 1.45
CA PRO A 76 -11.10 6.08 1.95
C PRO A 76 -12.27 6.01 0.95
N GLY A 77 -13.01 4.89 0.97
CA GLY A 77 -14.15 4.66 0.08
C GLY A 77 -13.78 4.13 -1.30
N THR A 78 -12.50 3.89 -1.58
CA THR A 78 -12.03 3.29 -2.85
C THR A 78 -12.22 1.78 -2.88
N GLY A 79 -12.37 1.15 -1.71
CA GLY A 79 -12.51 -0.29 -1.54
C GLY A 79 -11.27 -0.94 -0.93
N ILE A 80 -11.40 -2.18 -0.52
CA ILE A 80 -10.37 -2.94 0.18
C ILE A 80 -9.26 -3.33 -0.79
N CYS A 81 -8.00 -2.94 -0.49
CA CYS A 81 -6.88 -3.11 -1.40
C CYS A 81 -6.58 -4.56 -1.74
N HIS A 82 -6.63 -5.45 -0.76
CA HIS A 82 -6.29 -6.87 -0.93
C HIS A 82 -7.43 -7.73 -1.47
N GLN A 83 -8.59 -7.15 -1.79
CA GLN A 83 -9.73 -7.89 -2.33
C GLN A 83 -10.13 -7.42 -3.74
N VAL A 84 -10.17 -6.10 -3.97
CA VAL A 84 -10.74 -5.54 -5.21
C VAL A 84 -9.80 -4.56 -5.93
N ASN A 85 -8.64 -4.25 -5.36
CA ASN A 85 -7.74 -3.23 -5.88
C ASN A 85 -6.29 -3.70 -6.09
N LEU A 86 -6.03 -4.99 -6.03
CA LEU A 86 -4.67 -5.54 -6.20
C LEU A 86 -4.06 -5.17 -7.54
N GLU A 87 -4.83 -5.18 -8.62
CA GLU A 87 -4.37 -4.87 -9.99
C GLU A 87 -3.99 -3.39 -10.15
N TYR A 88 -4.48 -2.52 -9.27
CA TYR A 88 -4.13 -1.09 -9.27
C TYR A 88 -2.89 -0.78 -8.43
N LEU A 89 -2.54 -1.68 -7.51
CA LEU A 89 -1.43 -1.49 -6.57
C LEU A 89 -0.17 -2.22 -7.02
N SER A 90 -0.32 -3.34 -7.70
CA SER A 90 0.80 -4.15 -8.18
C SER A 90 0.83 -4.25 -9.69
N LYS A 91 2.02 -4.42 -10.24
CA LYS A 91 2.26 -4.72 -11.65
C LYS A 91 2.94 -6.08 -11.71
N VAL A 92 2.63 -6.90 -12.67
CA VAL A 92 3.31 -8.20 -12.80
C VAL A 92 4.78 -8.00 -13.20
N VAL A 93 5.04 -6.96 -13.99
CA VAL A 93 6.37 -6.62 -14.51
C VAL A 93 6.59 -5.13 -14.43
N TRP A 94 7.75 -4.75 -13.95
CA TRP A 94 8.24 -3.37 -13.96
C TRP A 94 9.26 -3.14 -15.08
N SER A 95 9.34 -1.90 -15.55
CA SER A 95 10.40 -1.44 -16.44
C SER A 95 10.97 -0.13 -15.89
N GLU A 96 12.28 -0.07 -15.78
CA GLU A 96 13.03 1.13 -15.35
C GLU A 96 14.21 1.39 -16.26
N LYS A 97 14.53 2.67 -16.45
CA LYS A 97 15.76 3.07 -17.14
C LYS A 97 16.92 3.19 -16.15
N TYR A 98 18.00 2.47 -16.44
CA TYR A 98 19.26 2.60 -15.72
C TYR A 98 20.40 2.72 -16.71
N LYS A 99 21.17 3.82 -16.67
CA LYS A 99 22.28 4.11 -17.58
C LYS A 99 21.93 3.99 -19.08
N ASP A 100 20.77 4.57 -19.45
CA ASP A 100 20.23 4.55 -20.82
C ASP A 100 19.75 3.20 -21.35
N GLU A 101 19.79 2.14 -20.56
CA GLU A 101 19.22 0.83 -20.86
C GLU A 101 17.87 0.62 -20.16
N ASP A 102 16.95 -0.06 -20.82
CA ASP A 102 15.65 -0.44 -20.24
C ASP A 102 15.79 -1.79 -19.52
N TYR A 103 15.60 -1.79 -18.21
CA TYR A 103 15.57 -2.99 -17.38
C TYR A 103 14.15 -3.43 -17.15
N ILE A 104 13.89 -4.70 -17.33
CA ILE A 104 12.59 -5.35 -17.09
C ILE A 104 12.77 -6.38 -15.99
N PHE A 105 11.94 -6.30 -14.95
CA PHE A 105 12.02 -7.21 -13.80
C PHE A 105 10.64 -7.52 -13.23
N PRO A 106 10.48 -8.70 -12.59
CA PRO A 106 9.21 -9.05 -11.94
C PRO A 106 8.94 -8.15 -10.75
N ASP A 107 7.66 -7.86 -10.53
CA ASP A 107 7.22 -7.11 -9.35
C ASP A 107 7.30 -7.95 -8.08
N THR A 108 7.63 -7.30 -6.98
CA THR A 108 7.57 -7.84 -5.63
C THR A 108 6.96 -6.79 -4.71
N LEU A 109 6.19 -7.21 -3.73
CA LEU A 109 5.46 -6.31 -2.85
C LEU A 109 5.68 -6.67 -1.38
N VAL A 110 6.00 -5.65 -0.60
CA VAL A 110 6.11 -5.73 0.85
C VAL A 110 5.02 -4.85 1.45
N GLY A 111 4.22 -5.38 2.36
CA GLY A 111 3.15 -4.64 2.99
C GLY A 111 3.03 -4.91 4.48
N THR A 112 2.48 -3.95 5.22
CA THR A 112 2.27 -4.06 6.68
C THR A 112 0.97 -4.76 7.05
N ASP A 113 0.20 -5.20 6.06
CA ASP A 113 -1.04 -5.93 6.24
C ASP A 113 -0.81 -7.45 6.16
N SER A 114 -1.48 -8.22 7.02
CA SER A 114 -1.44 -9.69 7.00
C SER A 114 -1.99 -10.30 5.70
N HIS A 115 -2.79 -9.56 4.94
CA HIS A 115 -3.35 -9.96 3.65
C HIS A 115 -2.46 -9.60 2.45
N THR A 116 -1.28 -9.03 2.67
CA THR A 116 -0.33 -8.67 1.60
C THR A 116 -0.03 -9.85 0.67
N THR A 117 0.02 -11.07 1.22
CA THR A 117 0.27 -12.30 0.45
C THR A 117 -0.82 -12.65 -0.57
N MET A 118 -1.99 -12.01 -0.53
CA MET A 118 -3.03 -12.22 -1.55
C MET A 118 -2.59 -11.77 -2.95
N VAL A 119 -1.62 -10.85 -3.03
CA VAL A 119 -1.04 -10.43 -4.31
C VAL A 119 -0.35 -11.59 -5.07
N ASN A 120 -0.02 -12.67 -4.38
CA ASN A 120 0.50 -13.89 -5.01
C ASN A 120 -0.48 -14.49 -6.04
N GLY A 121 -1.78 -14.22 -5.90
CA GLY A 121 -2.79 -14.60 -6.89
C GLY A 121 -2.62 -13.91 -8.25
N LEU A 122 -1.90 -12.80 -8.31
CA LEU A 122 -1.50 -12.09 -9.52
C LEU A 122 -0.10 -12.48 -10.02
N SER A 123 0.50 -13.52 -9.45
CA SER A 123 1.89 -13.93 -9.71
C SER A 123 2.93 -12.88 -9.27
N VAL A 124 2.60 -12.05 -8.30
CA VAL A 124 3.49 -11.09 -7.65
C VAL A 124 3.88 -11.64 -6.28
N LEU A 125 5.18 -11.74 -6.01
CA LEU A 125 5.65 -12.23 -4.73
C LEU A 125 5.46 -11.16 -3.65
N GLY A 126 4.56 -11.42 -2.72
CA GLY A 126 4.20 -10.48 -1.65
C GLY A 126 4.48 -11.04 -0.25
N TRP A 127 4.98 -10.17 0.64
CA TRP A 127 5.22 -10.47 2.04
C TRP A 127 4.48 -9.50 2.95
N GLY A 128 3.84 -10.04 3.99
CA GLY A 128 3.43 -9.25 5.14
C GLY A 128 4.61 -9.07 6.10
N VAL A 129 4.95 -7.83 6.43
CA VAL A 129 6.07 -7.45 7.31
C VAL A 129 5.62 -6.50 8.40
N GLY A 130 6.47 -6.27 9.40
CA GLY A 130 6.26 -5.21 10.38
C GLY A 130 6.58 -3.81 9.83
N GLY A 131 6.20 -2.78 10.59
CA GLY A 131 6.42 -1.40 10.17
C GLY A 131 7.90 -1.04 9.99
N ILE A 132 8.78 -1.61 10.81
CA ILE A 132 10.24 -1.36 10.75
C ILE A 132 10.84 -1.91 9.45
N GLU A 133 10.43 -3.10 9.05
CA GLU A 133 10.90 -3.72 7.80
C GLU A 133 10.36 -2.97 6.58
N ALA A 134 9.11 -2.49 6.64
CA ALA A 134 8.54 -1.67 5.58
C ALA A 134 9.30 -0.35 5.44
N GLU A 135 9.63 0.31 6.56
CA GLU A 135 10.44 1.53 6.58
C GLU A 135 11.83 1.28 5.99
N ALA A 136 12.48 0.17 6.38
CA ALA A 136 13.76 -0.21 5.82
C ALA A 136 13.69 -0.38 4.28
N GLY A 137 12.65 -1.04 3.78
CA GLY A 137 12.40 -1.17 2.34
C GLY A 137 12.22 0.17 1.64
N MET A 138 11.45 1.09 2.22
CA MET A 138 11.25 2.44 1.68
C MET A 138 12.57 3.22 1.59
N LEU A 139 13.48 3.02 2.54
CA LEU A 139 14.79 3.66 2.58
C LEU A 139 15.86 2.91 1.76
N GLY A 140 15.48 1.90 0.99
CA GLY A 140 16.38 1.13 0.14
C GLY A 140 17.32 0.19 0.92
N GLN A 141 17.00 -0.14 2.17
CA GLN A 141 17.76 -1.13 2.92
C GLN A 141 17.33 -2.54 2.50
N PRO A 142 18.27 -3.49 2.39
CA PRO A 142 17.93 -4.86 2.04
C PRO A 142 17.14 -5.53 3.17
N ILE A 143 16.07 -6.21 2.79
CA ILE A 143 15.28 -7.05 3.70
C ILE A 143 15.69 -8.50 3.46
N SER A 144 16.29 -9.14 4.47
CA SER A 144 16.67 -10.54 4.39
C SER A 144 15.49 -11.44 4.75
N MET A 145 15.14 -12.35 3.84
CA MET A 145 14.08 -13.32 4.03
C MET A 145 14.55 -14.71 3.62
N LEU A 146 13.98 -15.74 4.25
CA LEU A 146 14.18 -17.11 3.81
C LEU A 146 13.50 -17.30 2.45
N ILE A 147 14.12 -18.07 1.56
CA ILE A 147 13.50 -18.42 0.29
C ILE A 147 12.24 -19.23 0.59
N PRO A 148 11.05 -18.80 0.13
CA PRO A 148 9.81 -19.51 0.42
C PRO A 148 9.73 -20.84 -0.34
N GLU A 149 9.05 -21.80 0.25
CA GLU A 149 8.62 -23.00 -0.49
C GLU A 149 7.59 -22.60 -1.54
N VAL A 150 7.76 -23.12 -2.75
CA VAL A 150 6.82 -22.86 -3.85
C VAL A 150 5.87 -24.04 -3.97
N ILE A 151 4.59 -23.80 -3.67
CA ILE A 151 3.51 -24.77 -3.85
C ILE A 151 2.64 -24.34 -5.00
N GLY A 152 2.62 -25.13 -6.06
CA GLY A 152 1.73 -24.90 -7.20
C GLY A 152 0.30 -25.32 -6.87
N PHE A 153 -0.66 -24.45 -7.17
CA PHE A 153 -2.08 -24.73 -7.03
C PHE A 153 -2.82 -24.44 -8.33
N GLN A 154 -3.39 -25.46 -8.93
CA GLN A 154 -4.12 -25.32 -10.19
C GLN A 154 -5.61 -25.49 -9.96
N LEU A 155 -6.39 -24.45 -10.25
CA LEU A 155 -7.84 -24.51 -10.30
C LEU A 155 -8.26 -25.13 -11.65
N THR A 156 -9.04 -26.21 -11.60
CA THR A 156 -9.60 -26.88 -12.76
C THR A 156 -11.12 -26.80 -12.74
N ASN A 157 -11.74 -26.84 -13.93
CA ASN A 157 -13.19 -26.73 -14.09
C ASN A 157 -13.74 -25.31 -13.79
N LYS A 158 -15.06 -25.23 -13.71
CA LYS A 158 -15.81 -24.01 -13.37
C LYS A 158 -16.45 -24.18 -12.00
N LEU A 159 -16.60 -23.10 -11.29
CA LEU A 159 -17.39 -23.09 -10.04
C LEU A 159 -18.82 -23.51 -10.35
N PRO A 160 -19.44 -24.39 -9.55
CA PRO A 160 -20.86 -24.71 -9.67
C PRO A 160 -21.74 -23.45 -9.55
N GLU A 161 -22.87 -23.46 -10.22
CA GLU A 161 -23.84 -22.38 -10.10
C GLU A 161 -24.30 -22.24 -8.63
N GLY A 162 -24.36 -21.00 -8.15
CA GLY A 162 -24.72 -20.70 -6.75
C GLY A 162 -23.56 -20.78 -5.76
N THR A 163 -22.33 -21.06 -6.19
CA THR A 163 -21.15 -20.99 -5.31
C THR A 163 -20.86 -19.55 -4.91
N THR A 164 -20.66 -19.33 -3.62
CA THR A 164 -20.27 -18.02 -3.05
C THR A 164 -18.80 -18.05 -2.62
N ALA A 165 -18.22 -16.88 -2.33
CA ALA A 165 -16.85 -16.76 -1.86
C ALA A 165 -16.63 -17.25 -0.41
N THR A 166 -17.70 -17.55 0.31
CA THR A 166 -17.66 -18.02 1.71
C THR A 166 -18.01 -19.50 1.85
#